data_77ace95dae111b2079db3d1cde7309ac
#
_entry.id   77ace95dae111b2079db3d1cde7309ac
#
_cell.length_a   1.000
_cell.length_b   1.000
_cell.length_c   1.000
_cell.angle_alpha   90.00
_cell.angle_beta   90.00
_cell.angle_gamma   90.00
#
_symmetry.space_group_name_H-M   'P 1'
#
loop_
_entity.id
_entity.type
_entity.pdbx_description
1 polymer ?
#
loop_
_entity_poly.entity_id
_entity_poly.type
_entity_poly.pdbx_seq_one_letter_code
_entity_poly.pdbx_strand_id
1 'polypeptide(L)'
;MEKNTEPSEPAAEGREQELAREIRVKDALIHEVHHRVKNNLQTVESLMRLHIRRCPSKEARSVLVEAAGRLRSMAIAHEMLSEATKEQVDAIELARRVSQQVKTSMCGNSDRFCITVTGAPRFIPGSVSISLALVIAEITCNSFEHGFAEETQGNVNISLEQTEKGLRVTIGDDGCGLPNGFTIQGQTSMGLTLMRTLVEDDLRSELEEVATPIGACFAFEIPNSILIEQPQTPKEEQ
;
A
#
# COMPACT_ATOMS: atom_id res chain seq x y z
N MET A 1 -20.37 13.14 -54.96
CA MET A 1 -18.89 13.02 -54.86
C MET A 1 -18.42 13.92 -53.70
N GLU A 2 -18.48 13.39 -52.50
CA GLU A 2 -17.96 14.09 -51.32
C GLU A 2 -16.44 13.84 -51.21
N LYS A 3 -15.69 14.92 -51.25
CA LYS A 3 -14.24 14.87 -51.04
C LYS A 3 -13.98 14.65 -49.53
N ASN A 4 -13.55 13.45 -49.19
CA ASN A 4 -12.93 13.15 -47.92
C ASN A 4 -11.62 13.95 -47.85
N THR A 5 -11.62 15.06 -47.14
CA THR A 5 -10.41 15.86 -46.88
C THR A 5 -9.75 15.24 -45.65
N GLU A 6 -8.73 14.41 -45.86
CA GLU A 6 -7.82 14.03 -44.80
C GLU A 6 -7.17 15.28 -44.19
N PRO A 7 -7.04 15.41 -42.86
CA PRO A 7 -6.38 16.55 -42.23
C PRO A 7 -4.93 16.59 -42.67
N SER A 8 -4.47 17.76 -43.12
CA SER A 8 -3.10 17.99 -43.57
C SER A 8 -2.10 17.69 -42.46
N GLU A 9 -0.99 16.96 -42.75
CA GLU A 9 0.08 16.55 -41.82
C GLU A 9 0.52 17.64 -40.82
N PRO A 10 0.69 18.92 -41.17
CA PRO A 10 1.11 19.95 -40.20
C PRO A 10 0.07 20.26 -39.12
N ALA A 11 -1.23 19.99 -39.36
CA ALA A 11 -2.27 20.17 -38.34
C ALA A 11 -2.35 18.98 -37.35
N ALA A 12 -1.84 17.82 -37.76
CA ALA A 12 -1.71 16.65 -36.87
C ALA A 12 -0.51 16.81 -35.94
N GLU A 13 0.65 17.20 -36.45
CA GLU A 13 1.86 17.46 -35.66
C GLU A 13 1.64 18.55 -34.60
N GLY A 14 0.93 19.63 -34.94
CA GLY A 14 0.60 20.69 -33.98
C GLY A 14 -0.27 20.20 -32.83
N ARG A 15 -1.26 19.34 -33.12
CA ARG A 15 -2.14 18.74 -32.12
C ARG A 15 -1.38 17.74 -31.21
N GLU A 16 -0.48 16.94 -31.75
CA GLU A 16 0.35 16.02 -30.97
C GLU A 16 1.28 16.78 -30.01
N GLN A 17 1.88 17.88 -30.46
CA GLN A 17 2.72 18.70 -29.59
C GLN A 17 1.92 19.38 -28.49
N GLU A 18 0.73 19.86 -28.77
CA GLU A 18 -0.16 20.47 -27.77
C GLU A 18 -0.63 19.43 -26.73
N LEU A 19 -1.06 18.26 -27.19
CA LEU A 19 -1.44 17.14 -26.31
C LEU A 19 -0.27 16.67 -25.42
N ALA A 20 0.92 16.54 -26.00
CA ALA A 20 2.14 16.19 -25.24
C ALA A 20 2.51 17.26 -24.21
N ARG A 21 2.19 18.54 -24.45
CA ARG A 21 2.39 19.62 -23.49
C ARG A 21 1.35 19.55 -22.36
N GLU A 22 0.08 19.32 -22.69
CA GLU A 22 -0.99 19.14 -21.70
C GLU A 22 -0.73 17.96 -20.78
N ILE A 23 -0.29 16.81 -21.33
CA ILE A 23 0.08 15.63 -20.54
C ILE A 23 1.20 15.99 -19.54
N ARG A 24 2.27 16.63 -20.01
CA ARG A 24 3.39 17.04 -19.13
C ARG A 24 2.96 17.99 -18.02
N VAL A 25 2.04 18.90 -18.30
CA VAL A 25 1.51 19.81 -17.26
C VAL A 25 0.65 19.05 -16.26
N LYS A 26 -0.20 18.12 -16.70
CA LYS A 26 -0.98 17.25 -15.81
C LYS A 26 -0.08 16.40 -14.93
N ASP A 27 0.92 15.74 -15.49
CA ASP A 27 1.87 14.92 -14.74
C ASP A 27 2.58 15.76 -13.67
N ALA A 28 3.07 16.95 -14.01
CA ALA A 28 3.71 17.84 -13.05
C ALA A 28 2.77 18.27 -11.91
N LEU A 29 1.48 18.51 -12.21
CA LEU A 29 0.49 18.85 -11.18
C LEU A 29 0.20 17.64 -10.26
N ILE A 30 0.11 16.44 -10.79
CA ILE A 30 -0.11 15.23 -10.02
C ILE A 30 1.08 14.97 -9.10
N HIS A 31 2.30 15.06 -9.60
CA HIS A 31 3.52 14.97 -8.78
C HIS A 31 3.52 15.97 -7.62
N GLU A 32 3.15 17.23 -7.90
CA GLU A 32 3.06 18.26 -6.85
C GLU A 32 1.96 17.92 -5.82
N VAL A 33 0.82 17.37 -6.24
CA VAL A 33 -0.23 16.92 -5.32
C VAL A 33 0.29 15.81 -4.40
N HIS A 34 0.93 14.77 -4.94
CA HIS A 34 1.50 13.69 -4.13
C HIS A 34 2.56 14.21 -3.15
N HIS A 35 3.44 15.09 -3.61
CA HIS A 35 4.45 15.73 -2.76
C HIS A 35 3.81 16.53 -1.61
N ARG A 36 2.76 17.31 -1.88
CA ARG A 36 2.04 18.06 -0.85
C ARG A 36 1.29 17.15 0.12
N VAL A 37 0.65 16.09 -0.36
CA VAL A 37 -0.02 15.11 0.51
C VAL A 37 0.99 14.44 1.43
N LYS A 38 2.14 13.97 0.90
CA LYS A 38 3.24 13.45 1.72
C LYS A 38 3.64 14.41 2.83
N ASN A 39 3.89 15.70 2.50
CA ASN A 39 4.31 16.70 3.48
C ASN A 39 3.25 16.96 4.56
N ASN A 40 1.97 16.98 4.18
CA ASN A 40 0.87 17.12 5.12
C ASN A 40 0.77 15.92 6.07
N LEU A 41 0.88 14.69 5.54
CA LEU A 41 0.88 13.47 6.34
C LEU A 41 2.05 13.44 7.34
N GLN A 42 3.25 13.84 6.93
CA GLN A 42 4.43 13.95 7.81
C GLN A 42 4.24 15.00 8.90
N THR A 43 3.57 16.11 8.59
CA THR A 43 3.26 17.15 9.58
C THR A 43 2.27 16.62 10.63
N VAL A 44 1.19 15.95 10.18
CA VAL A 44 0.19 15.36 11.09
C VAL A 44 0.84 14.26 11.95
N GLU A 45 1.66 13.39 11.35
CA GLU A 45 2.41 12.34 12.08
C GLU A 45 3.32 12.96 13.15
N SER A 46 4.02 14.04 12.84
CA SER A 46 4.88 14.74 13.79
C SER A 46 4.10 15.31 14.98
N LEU A 47 2.91 15.89 14.72
CA LEU A 47 2.00 16.36 15.78
C LEU A 47 1.50 15.20 16.64
N MET A 48 1.11 14.07 16.02
CA MET A 48 0.70 12.87 16.76
C MET A 48 1.82 12.35 17.68
N ARG A 49 3.07 12.34 17.22
CA ARG A 49 4.22 11.97 18.05
C ARG A 49 4.40 12.85 19.27
N LEU A 50 4.12 14.17 19.17
CA LEU A 50 4.13 15.06 20.31
C LEU A 50 3.04 14.72 21.32
N HIS A 51 1.82 14.37 20.83
CA HIS A 51 0.71 13.93 21.68
C HIS A 51 0.99 12.59 22.37
N ILE A 52 1.58 11.61 21.64
CA ILE A 52 1.97 10.30 22.16
C ILE A 52 2.90 10.46 23.40
N ARG A 53 3.90 11.36 23.32
CA ARG A 53 4.83 11.61 24.40
C ARG A 53 4.17 12.18 25.67
N ARG A 54 3.05 12.88 25.52
CA ARG A 54 2.30 13.56 26.61
C ARG A 54 1.09 12.76 27.07
N CYS A 55 0.73 11.69 26.37
CA CYS A 55 -0.46 10.90 26.66
C CYS A 55 -0.24 10.05 27.93
N PRO A 56 -1.04 10.25 29.00
CA PRO A 56 -0.87 9.50 30.24
C PRO A 56 -1.46 8.08 30.18
N SER A 57 -2.52 7.84 29.39
CA SER A 57 -3.13 6.52 29.22
C SER A 57 -2.32 5.66 28.27
N LYS A 58 -2.07 4.41 28.65
CA LYS A 58 -1.38 3.43 27.80
C LYS A 58 -2.25 3.06 26.59
N GLU A 59 -3.53 2.87 26.80
CA GLU A 59 -4.52 2.50 25.78
C GLU A 59 -4.63 3.60 24.73
N ALA A 60 -4.79 4.86 25.14
CA ALA A 60 -4.85 6.00 24.22
C ALA A 60 -3.52 6.19 23.48
N ARG A 61 -2.40 5.92 24.14
CA ARG A 61 -1.07 5.98 23.49
C ARG A 61 -0.93 4.93 22.42
N SER A 62 -1.38 3.68 22.64
CA SER A 62 -1.36 2.61 21.64
C SER A 62 -2.14 3.01 20.39
N VAL A 63 -3.37 3.48 20.54
CA VAL A 63 -4.20 3.95 19.41
C VAL A 63 -3.52 5.07 18.63
N LEU A 64 -2.87 6.02 19.31
CA LEU A 64 -2.15 7.10 18.63
C LEU A 64 -0.90 6.60 17.89
N VAL A 65 -0.19 5.62 18.43
CA VAL A 65 0.97 5.00 17.79
C VAL A 65 0.56 4.26 16.50
N GLU A 66 -0.52 3.47 16.57
CA GLU A 66 -1.08 2.80 15.39
C GLU A 66 -1.47 3.81 14.30
N ALA A 67 -2.23 4.85 14.68
CA ALA A 67 -2.66 5.89 13.75
C ALA A 67 -1.45 6.63 13.12
N ALA A 68 -0.41 6.93 13.90
CA ALA A 68 0.83 7.53 13.37
C ALA A 68 1.56 6.58 12.41
N GLY A 69 1.55 5.28 12.67
CA GLY A 69 2.08 4.24 11.80
C GLY A 69 1.38 4.21 10.43
N ARG A 70 0.05 4.26 10.43
CA ARG A 70 -0.77 4.31 9.21
C ARG A 70 -0.47 5.56 8.37
N LEU A 71 -0.40 6.73 9.00
CA LEU A 71 -0.03 7.98 8.30
C LEU A 71 1.35 7.87 7.64
N ARG A 72 2.30 7.22 8.29
CA ARG A 72 3.64 7.02 7.74
C ARG A 72 3.63 6.07 6.54
N SER A 73 2.87 4.99 6.58
CA SER A 73 2.74 4.06 5.46
C SER A 73 2.10 4.73 4.23
N MET A 74 1.07 5.57 4.45
CA MET A 74 0.50 6.42 3.39
C MET A 74 1.55 7.40 2.83
N ALA A 75 2.35 8.04 3.69
CA ALA A 75 3.38 8.98 3.26
C ALA A 75 4.44 8.30 2.38
N ILE A 76 4.82 7.05 2.68
CA ILE A 76 5.74 6.26 1.84
C ILE A 76 5.14 6.02 0.45
N ALA A 77 3.88 5.60 0.36
CA ALA A 77 3.21 5.40 -0.93
C ALA A 77 3.14 6.69 -1.74
N HIS A 78 2.76 7.81 -1.12
CA HIS A 78 2.74 9.12 -1.78
C HIS A 78 4.13 9.63 -2.19
N GLU A 79 5.18 9.29 -1.43
CA GLU A 79 6.56 9.59 -1.81
C GLU A 79 6.96 8.85 -3.07
N MET A 80 6.71 7.55 -3.12
CA MET A 80 7.01 6.74 -4.30
C MET A 80 6.21 7.19 -5.53
N LEU A 81 4.96 7.61 -5.35
CA LEU A 81 4.14 8.19 -6.42
C LEU A 81 4.69 9.54 -6.91
N SER A 82 5.22 10.36 -6.02
CA SER A 82 5.87 11.63 -6.41
C SER A 82 7.20 11.44 -7.11
N GLU A 83 7.83 10.28 -7.00
CA GLU A 83 9.06 9.90 -7.71
C GLU A 83 8.78 9.15 -9.02
N ALA A 84 7.57 8.64 -9.19
CA ALA A 84 7.18 7.78 -10.31
C ALA A 84 6.90 8.60 -11.60
N THR A 85 7.31 8.06 -12.74
CA THR A 85 7.12 8.72 -14.06
C THR A 85 5.72 8.50 -14.65
N LYS A 86 4.91 7.57 -14.12
CA LYS A 86 3.61 7.13 -14.69
C LYS A 86 2.55 6.82 -13.64
N GLU A 87 2.56 7.49 -12.49
CA GLU A 87 1.64 7.19 -11.38
C GLU A 87 1.58 5.70 -10.97
N GLN A 88 2.64 4.97 -11.24
CA GLN A 88 2.76 3.55 -10.92
C GLN A 88 3.94 3.34 -10.00
N VAL A 89 3.76 2.46 -9.03
CA VAL A 89 4.74 2.13 -8.00
C VAL A 89 5.14 0.67 -8.13
N ASP A 90 6.42 0.36 -7.96
CA ASP A 90 6.85 -1.03 -7.83
C ASP A 90 6.37 -1.61 -6.50
N ALA A 91 5.47 -2.60 -6.56
CA ALA A 91 4.85 -3.23 -5.41
C ALA A 91 5.88 -3.92 -4.49
N ILE A 92 6.97 -4.48 -5.04
CA ILE A 92 8.05 -5.09 -4.26
C ILE A 92 8.80 -4.04 -3.45
N GLU A 93 9.15 -2.93 -4.09
CA GLU A 93 9.85 -1.84 -3.38
C GLU A 93 8.95 -1.17 -2.36
N LEU A 94 7.65 -1.01 -2.66
CA LEU A 94 6.66 -0.54 -1.70
C LEU A 94 6.58 -1.44 -0.48
N ALA A 95 6.44 -2.76 -0.68
CA ALA A 95 6.40 -3.73 0.39
C ALA A 95 7.66 -3.68 1.26
N ARG A 96 8.84 -3.55 0.62
CA ARG A 96 10.13 -3.44 1.31
C ARG A 96 10.22 -2.17 2.17
N ARG A 97 9.89 -1.01 1.63
CA ARG A 97 9.96 0.27 2.36
C ARG A 97 8.97 0.31 3.52
N VAL A 98 7.72 -0.12 3.30
CA VAL A 98 6.67 -0.11 4.32
C VAL A 98 7.01 -1.08 5.45
N SER A 99 7.33 -2.33 5.15
CA SER A 99 7.62 -3.33 6.18
C SER A 99 8.87 -3.01 6.98
N GLN A 100 9.93 -2.51 6.32
CA GLN A 100 11.14 -2.04 7.01
C GLN A 100 10.85 -0.85 7.93
N GLN A 101 9.95 0.03 7.53
CA GLN A 101 9.51 1.16 8.36
C GLN A 101 8.75 0.68 9.61
N VAL A 102 7.88 -0.31 9.48
CA VAL A 102 7.19 -0.94 10.63
C VAL A 102 8.21 -1.56 11.57
N LYS A 103 9.14 -2.39 11.05
CA LYS A 103 10.22 -2.98 11.85
C LYS A 103 10.98 -1.92 12.64
N THR A 104 11.42 -0.86 11.97
CA THR A 104 12.19 0.23 12.61
C THR A 104 11.39 0.90 13.72
N SER A 105 10.08 1.07 13.54
CA SER A 105 9.20 1.68 14.53
C SER A 105 8.94 0.79 15.75
N MET A 106 8.85 -0.54 15.55
CA MET A 106 8.51 -1.51 16.59
C MET A 106 9.74 -1.99 17.39
N CYS A 107 10.85 -2.26 16.72
CA CYS A 107 12.04 -2.87 17.33
C CYS A 107 13.33 -2.09 17.07
N GLY A 108 13.26 -0.91 16.45
CA GLY A 108 14.45 -0.15 16.08
C GLY A 108 15.30 -0.91 15.03
N ASN A 109 16.62 -0.81 15.17
CA ASN A 109 17.57 -1.51 14.29
C ASN A 109 18.00 -2.87 14.85
N SER A 110 17.11 -3.57 15.55
CA SER A 110 17.43 -4.90 16.10
C SER A 110 17.57 -5.92 14.97
N ASP A 111 18.68 -6.68 15.00
CA ASP A 111 18.93 -7.80 14.07
C ASP A 111 18.19 -9.09 14.47
N ARG A 112 17.51 -9.08 15.61
CA ARG A 112 16.73 -10.24 16.08
C ARG A 112 15.49 -10.53 15.24
N PHE A 113 14.97 -9.51 14.55
CA PHE A 113 13.80 -9.64 13.68
C PHE A 113 14.21 -9.37 12.24
N CYS A 114 13.82 -10.28 11.35
CA CYS A 114 14.10 -10.17 9.93
C CYS A 114 12.80 -9.98 9.14
N ILE A 115 12.88 -9.22 8.06
CA ILE A 115 11.80 -9.12 7.07
C ILE A 115 12.38 -9.50 5.72
N THR A 116 11.76 -10.47 5.08
CA THR A 116 12.12 -10.92 3.74
C THR A 116 10.99 -10.57 2.79
N VAL A 117 11.31 -9.85 1.72
CA VAL A 117 10.35 -9.52 0.64
C VAL A 117 10.83 -10.18 -0.63
N THR A 118 9.98 -11.03 -1.21
CA THR A 118 10.26 -11.83 -2.41
C THR A 118 9.24 -11.57 -3.51
N GLY A 119 9.63 -11.79 -4.75
CA GLY A 119 8.80 -11.62 -5.94
C GLY A 119 9.56 -10.93 -7.07
N ALA A 120 8.94 -10.82 -8.23
CA ALA A 120 9.45 -10.03 -9.35
C ALA A 120 8.89 -8.60 -9.31
N PRO A 121 9.63 -7.58 -9.78
CA PRO A 121 9.13 -6.21 -9.88
C PRO A 121 7.78 -6.16 -10.60
N ARG A 122 6.80 -5.52 -9.97
CA ARG A 122 5.46 -5.35 -10.54
C ARG A 122 4.98 -3.93 -10.27
N PHE A 123 4.73 -3.19 -11.34
CA PHE A 123 4.17 -1.84 -11.25
C PHE A 123 2.66 -1.91 -11.05
N ILE A 124 2.17 -1.16 -10.05
CA ILE A 124 0.77 -1.06 -9.67
C ILE A 124 0.31 0.40 -9.69
N PRO A 125 -0.97 0.68 -9.98
CA PRO A 125 -1.52 2.03 -9.94
C PRO A 125 -1.42 2.69 -8.57
N GLY A 126 -1.37 4.02 -8.53
CA GLY A 126 -1.33 4.80 -7.29
C GLY A 126 -2.51 4.53 -6.36
N SER A 127 -3.71 4.35 -6.91
CA SER A 127 -4.90 4.00 -6.13
C SER A 127 -4.77 2.67 -5.37
N VAL A 128 -4.09 1.69 -5.97
CA VAL A 128 -3.83 0.38 -5.36
C VAL A 128 -2.69 0.46 -4.34
N SER A 129 -1.67 1.29 -4.61
CA SER A 129 -0.44 1.35 -3.81
C SER A 129 -0.67 1.81 -2.38
N ILE A 130 -1.59 2.75 -2.15
CA ILE A 130 -1.89 3.28 -0.81
C ILE A 130 -2.56 2.19 0.04
N SER A 131 -3.58 1.52 -0.49
CA SER A 131 -4.30 0.46 0.20
C SER A 131 -3.40 -0.75 0.46
N LEU A 132 -2.57 -1.14 -0.52
CA LEU A 132 -1.57 -2.19 -0.34
C LEU A 132 -0.55 -1.83 0.75
N ALA A 133 -0.05 -0.59 0.80
CA ALA A 133 0.87 -0.12 1.83
C ALA A 133 0.27 -0.27 3.24
N LEU A 134 -1.01 0.12 3.40
CA LEU A 134 -1.71 0.01 4.68
C LEU A 134 -1.92 -1.45 5.10
N VAL A 135 -2.34 -2.32 4.19
CA VAL A 135 -2.55 -3.75 4.50
C VAL A 135 -1.23 -4.41 4.89
N ILE A 136 -0.14 -4.16 4.15
CA ILE A 136 1.19 -4.67 4.51
C ILE A 136 1.62 -4.16 5.89
N ALA A 137 1.41 -2.88 6.18
CA ALA A 137 1.77 -2.29 7.45
C ALA A 137 1.00 -2.93 8.62
N GLU A 138 -0.32 -3.10 8.48
CA GLU A 138 -1.17 -3.69 9.53
C GLU A 138 -0.80 -5.15 9.81
N ILE A 139 -0.63 -5.99 8.77
CA ILE A 139 -0.25 -7.40 8.97
C ILE A 139 1.15 -7.48 9.60
N THR A 140 2.10 -6.69 9.11
CA THR A 140 3.46 -6.65 9.68
C THR A 140 3.46 -6.17 11.13
N CYS A 141 2.65 -5.15 11.46
CA CYS A 141 2.49 -4.66 12.82
C CYS A 141 1.92 -5.74 13.74
N ASN A 142 0.87 -6.44 13.30
CA ASN A 142 0.27 -7.56 14.02
C ASN A 142 1.27 -8.69 14.32
N SER A 143 2.16 -9.00 13.37
CA SER A 143 3.23 -9.97 13.61
C SER A 143 4.14 -9.56 14.77
N PHE A 144 4.52 -8.25 14.84
CA PHE A 144 5.34 -7.74 15.95
C PHE A 144 4.58 -7.64 17.27
N GLU A 145 3.33 -7.23 17.25
CA GLU A 145 2.54 -7.02 18.49
C GLU A 145 1.99 -8.32 19.08
N HIS A 146 1.63 -9.26 18.22
CA HIS A 146 0.94 -10.48 18.60
C HIS A 146 1.76 -11.73 18.33
N GLY A 147 2.38 -11.83 17.16
CA GLY A 147 3.17 -13.00 16.77
C GLY A 147 4.46 -13.13 17.60
N PHE A 148 5.15 -12.02 17.85
CA PHE A 148 6.45 -11.98 18.53
C PHE A 148 6.40 -11.38 19.94
N ALA A 149 5.23 -11.22 20.54
CA ALA A 149 5.07 -10.54 21.83
C ALA A 149 5.94 -11.12 22.94
N GLU A 150 6.18 -12.43 22.94
CA GLU A 150 7.01 -13.15 23.92
C GLU A 150 8.32 -13.69 23.31
N GLU A 151 8.55 -13.46 22.00
CA GLU A 151 9.69 -13.99 21.26
C GLU A 151 10.89 -13.03 21.30
N THR A 152 12.08 -13.62 21.29
CA THR A 152 13.32 -12.84 21.26
C THR A 152 13.85 -12.61 19.85
N GLN A 153 13.33 -13.32 18.87
CA GLN A 153 13.65 -13.22 17.43
C GLN A 153 12.46 -13.70 16.59
N GLY A 154 12.41 -13.31 15.33
CA GLY A 154 11.34 -13.74 14.43
C GLY A 154 11.56 -13.26 13.00
N ASN A 155 10.84 -13.88 12.07
CA ASN A 155 10.89 -13.56 10.65
C ASN A 155 9.50 -13.27 10.12
N VAL A 156 9.36 -12.17 9.36
CA VAL A 156 8.18 -11.87 8.55
C VAL A 156 8.55 -12.07 7.09
N ASN A 157 7.79 -12.89 6.39
CA ASN A 157 7.96 -13.15 4.97
C ASN A 157 6.82 -12.55 4.18
N ILE A 158 7.14 -11.71 3.19
CA ILE A 158 6.20 -11.08 2.28
C ILE A 158 6.52 -11.57 0.88
N SER A 159 5.58 -12.24 0.23
CA SER A 159 5.73 -12.68 -1.16
C SER A 159 4.69 -12.02 -2.04
N LEU A 160 5.12 -11.54 -3.21
CA LEU A 160 4.27 -10.97 -4.24
C LEU A 160 4.49 -11.75 -5.53
N GLU A 161 3.50 -12.54 -5.92
CA GLU A 161 3.58 -13.47 -7.04
C GLU A 161 2.56 -13.12 -8.12
N GLN A 162 3.04 -12.99 -9.36
CA GLN A 162 2.16 -12.83 -10.50
C GLN A 162 1.43 -14.14 -10.78
N THR A 163 0.10 -14.08 -10.86
CA THR A 163 -0.77 -15.21 -11.26
C THR A 163 -1.49 -14.89 -12.57
N GLU A 164 -2.23 -15.85 -13.11
CA GLU A 164 -3.11 -15.60 -14.26
C GLU A 164 -4.23 -14.59 -13.94
N LYS A 165 -4.69 -14.54 -12.69
CA LYS A 165 -5.78 -13.68 -12.24
C LYS A 165 -5.34 -12.29 -11.80
N GLY A 166 -4.10 -12.16 -11.33
CA GLY A 166 -3.62 -10.90 -10.79
C GLY A 166 -2.28 -10.97 -10.07
N LEU A 167 -2.18 -10.27 -8.96
CA LEU A 167 -1.03 -10.24 -8.07
C LEU A 167 -1.44 -10.86 -6.73
N ARG A 168 -0.95 -12.06 -6.43
CA ARG A 168 -1.12 -12.68 -5.12
C ARG A 168 -0.10 -12.12 -4.16
N VAL A 169 -0.59 -11.63 -3.03
CA VAL A 169 0.21 -11.13 -1.92
C VAL A 169 0.04 -12.09 -0.74
N THR A 170 1.14 -12.58 -0.20
CA THR A 170 1.15 -13.46 0.97
C THR A 170 2.08 -12.87 2.02
N ILE A 171 1.60 -12.73 3.25
CA ILE A 171 2.36 -12.19 4.38
C ILE A 171 2.22 -13.14 5.55
N GLY A 172 3.33 -13.69 6.00
CA GLY A 172 3.36 -14.63 7.12
C GLY A 172 4.52 -14.37 8.06
N ASP A 173 4.34 -14.79 9.31
CA ASP A 173 5.36 -14.78 10.35
C ASP A 173 5.62 -16.18 10.89
N ASP A 174 6.72 -16.33 11.63
CA ASP A 174 7.09 -17.56 12.35
C ASP A 174 6.88 -17.44 13.87
N GLY A 175 5.94 -16.59 14.30
CA GLY A 175 5.61 -16.34 15.70
C GLY A 175 4.68 -17.39 16.31
N CYS A 176 3.98 -17.00 17.39
CA CYS A 176 3.12 -17.91 18.16
C CYS A 176 1.86 -18.38 17.41
N GLY A 177 1.55 -17.81 16.24
CA GLY A 177 0.37 -18.14 15.45
C GLY A 177 -0.92 -17.49 15.93
N LEU A 178 -2.01 -17.86 15.27
CA LEU A 178 -3.33 -17.32 15.56
C LEU A 178 -3.99 -18.07 16.73
N PRO A 179 -4.80 -17.40 17.57
CA PRO A 179 -5.56 -18.05 18.64
C PRO A 179 -6.47 -19.14 18.12
N ASN A 180 -6.71 -20.18 18.94
CA ASN A 180 -7.65 -21.24 18.61
C ASN A 180 -9.04 -20.67 18.31
N GLY A 181 -9.61 -21.05 17.16
CA GLY A 181 -10.92 -20.56 16.72
C GLY A 181 -10.90 -19.14 16.14
N PHE A 182 -9.73 -18.62 15.82
CA PHE A 182 -9.62 -17.35 15.11
C PHE A 182 -10.32 -17.47 13.75
N THR A 183 -11.06 -16.43 13.40
CA THR A 183 -11.60 -16.23 12.04
C THR A 183 -11.56 -14.74 11.74
N ILE A 184 -11.19 -14.39 10.54
CA ILE A 184 -11.13 -12.98 10.09
C ILE A 184 -12.49 -12.28 10.30
N GLN A 185 -13.60 -12.96 9.99
CA GLN A 185 -14.96 -12.42 10.09
C GLN A 185 -15.41 -12.24 11.56
N GLY A 186 -14.90 -13.06 12.47
CA GLY A 186 -15.23 -13.01 13.89
C GLY A 186 -14.52 -11.93 14.68
N GLN A 187 -13.56 -11.25 14.09
CA GLN A 187 -12.77 -10.23 14.76
C GLN A 187 -13.33 -8.81 14.54
N THR A 188 -13.33 -8.02 15.62
CA THR A 188 -13.81 -6.64 15.63
C THR A 188 -12.71 -5.62 15.94
N SER A 189 -11.43 -6.06 15.96
CA SER A 189 -10.32 -5.12 16.15
C SER A 189 -10.28 -4.11 14.99
N MET A 190 -9.88 -2.87 15.30
CA MET A 190 -9.82 -1.80 14.31
C MET A 190 -8.88 -2.14 13.15
N GLY A 191 -7.72 -2.75 13.43
CA GLY A 191 -6.74 -3.15 12.41
C GLY A 191 -7.30 -4.19 11.44
N LEU A 192 -7.91 -5.26 11.93
CA LEU A 192 -8.52 -6.30 11.09
C LEU A 192 -9.71 -5.79 10.30
N THR A 193 -10.54 -4.92 10.90
CA THR A 193 -11.64 -4.27 10.18
C THR A 193 -11.12 -3.40 9.05
N LEU A 194 -10.07 -2.60 9.30
CA LEU A 194 -9.44 -1.78 8.27
C LEU A 194 -8.85 -2.64 7.14
N MET A 195 -8.07 -3.67 7.49
CA MET A 195 -7.49 -4.58 6.48
C MET A 195 -8.55 -5.20 5.58
N ARG A 196 -9.64 -5.73 6.20
CA ARG A 196 -10.74 -6.31 5.44
C ARG A 196 -11.39 -5.28 4.51
N THR A 197 -11.71 -4.10 5.01
CA THR A 197 -12.29 -3.02 4.19
C THR A 197 -11.38 -2.67 3.01
N LEU A 198 -10.08 -2.48 3.25
CA LEU A 198 -9.13 -2.14 2.18
C LEU A 198 -8.99 -3.27 1.15
N VAL A 199 -8.96 -4.53 1.61
CA VAL A 199 -8.83 -5.68 0.71
C VAL A 199 -10.13 -5.89 -0.10
N GLU A 200 -11.30 -5.78 0.53
CA GLU A 200 -12.58 -5.98 -0.14
C GLU A 200 -12.96 -4.81 -1.06
N ASP A 201 -12.90 -3.57 -0.56
CA ASP A 201 -13.41 -2.40 -1.28
C ASP A 201 -12.40 -1.82 -2.27
N ASP A 202 -11.14 -1.64 -1.85
CA ASP A 202 -10.12 -0.98 -2.67
C ASP A 202 -9.36 -1.97 -3.56
N LEU A 203 -8.92 -3.11 -2.97
CA LEU A 203 -8.14 -4.11 -3.69
C LEU A 203 -9.02 -5.15 -4.39
N ARG A 204 -10.36 -5.09 -4.20
CA ARG A 204 -11.36 -5.96 -4.82
C ARG A 204 -10.99 -7.44 -4.71
N SER A 205 -10.60 -7.83 -3.52
CA SER A 205 -10.12 -9.15 -3.18
C SER A 205 -10.78 -9.65 -1.89
N GLU A 206 -10.47 -10.85 -1.49
CA GLU A 206 -10.86 -11.42 -0.21
C GLU A 206 -9.60 -11.66 0.62
N LEU A 207 -9.64 -11.28 1.91
CA LEU A 207 -8.55 -11.57 2.84
C LEU A 207 -8.69 -13.00 3.34
N GLU A 208 -7.70 -13.83 3.04
CA GLU A 208 -7.66 -15.26 3.37
C GLU A 208 -6.67 -15.50 4.51
N GLU A 209 -7.04 -16.37 5.44
CA GLU A 209 -6.13 -16.99 6.38
C GLU A 209 -5.54 -18.24 5.73
N VAL A 210 -4.23 -18.32 5.64
CA VAL A 210 -3.52 -19.46 5.05
C VAL A 210 -3.00 -20.35 6.16
N ALA A 211 -3.39 -21.62 6.14
CA ALA A 211 -2.91 -22.60 7.11
C ALA A 211 -1.36 -22.74 7.01
N THR A 212 -0.70 -22.55 8.14
CA THR A 212 0.75 -22.66 8.28
C THR A 212 1.09 -23.54 9.49
N PRO A 213 2.18 -24.30 9.46
CA PRO A 213 2.61 -25.10 10.61
C PRO A 213 3.16 -24.24 11.76
N ILE A 214 3.62 -23.04 11.48
CA ILE A 214 4.22 -22.12 12.46
C ILE A 214 3.77 -20.71 12.13
N GLY A 215 3.44 -19.91 13.16
CA GLY A 215 3.09 -18.51 13.00
C GLY A 215 1.71 -18.26 12.39
N ALA A 216 1.51 -17.08 11.89
CA ALA A 216 0.30 -16.64 11.19
C ALA A 216 0.60 -16.32 9.73
N CYS A 217 -0.37 -16.56 8.84
CA CYS A 217 -0.22 -16.25 7.42
C CYS A 217 -1.53 -15.75 6.83
N PHE A 218 -1.47 -14.62 6.14
CA PHE A 218 -2.58 -14.01 5.42
C PHE A 218 -2.25 -13.86 3.95
N ALA A 219 -3.26 -14.03 3.09
CA ALA A 219 -3.10 -13.83 1.66
C ALA A 219 -4.33 -13.13 1.05
N PHE A 220 -4.12 -12.49 -0.09
CA PHE A 220 -5.17 -11.94 -0.95
C PHE A 220 -4.64 -11.81 -2.38
N GLU A 221 -5.55 -11.72 -3.35
CA GLU A 221 -5.17 -11.65 -4.76
C GLU A 221 -5.76 -10.42 -5.44
N ILE A 222 -4.93 -9.43 -5.73
CA ILE A 222 -5.33 -8.19 -6.41
C ILE A 222 -5.60 -8.52 -7.88
N PRO A 223 -6.84 -8.37 -8.39
CA PRO A 223 -7.18 -8.80 -9.74
C PRO A 223 -6.56 -7.91 -10.81
N ASN A 224 -6.23 -8.49 -11.96
CA ASN A 224 -5.67 -7.77 -13.11
C ASN A 224 -6.55 -6.58 -13.55
N SER A 225 -7.85 -6.62 -13.30
CA SER A 225 -8.79 -5.54 -13.68
C SER A 225 -8.49 -4.19 -13.02
N ILE A 226 -7.83 -4.18 -11.87
CA ILE A 226 -7.43 -2.94 -11.17
C ILE A 226 -5.92 -2.68 -11.22
N LEU A 227 -5.12 -3.65 -11.68
CA LEU A 227 -3.69 -3.50 -11.88
C LEU A 227 -3.35 -2.87 -13.23
N ILE A 228 -4.27 -2.96 -14.18
CA ILE A 228 -4.15 -2.34 -15.50
C ILE A 228 -4.99 -1.07 -15.45
N GLU A 229 -4.37 0.09 -15.59
CA GLU A 229 -5.12 1.34 -15.76
C GLU A 229 -6.03 1.21 -16.98
N GLN A 230 -7.35 1.21 -16.75
CA GLN A 230 -8.29 1.39 -17.84
C GLN A 230 -8.11 2.84 -18.33
N PRO A 231 -7.92 3.08 -19.63
CA PRO A 231 -7.96 4.43 -20.16
C PRO A 231 -9.29 5.05 -19.74
N GLN A 232 -9.24 6.17 -19.05
CA GLN A 232 -10.43 6.89 -18.61
C GLN A 232 -11.24 7.23 -19.86
N THR A 233 -12.35 6.56 -20.05
CA THR A 233 -13.36 6.94 -21.05
C THR A 233 -13.84 8.35 -20.67
N PRO A 234 -13.74 9.35 -21.56
CA PRO A 234 -14.30 10.68 -21.29
C PRO A 234 -15.78 10.50 -20.93
N LYS A 235 -16.19 11.03 -19.77
CA LYS A 235 -17.62 11.13 -19.46
C LYS A 235 -18.24 11.99 -20.55
N GLU A 236 -19.07 11.40 -21.37
CA GLU A 236 -19.98 12.14 -22.25
C GLU A 236 -20.86 13.01 -21.33
N GLU A 237 -20.62 14.32 -21.37
CA GLU A 237 -21.54 15.29 -20.79
C GLU A 237 -22.88 15.20 -21.54
N GLN A 238 -23.91 14.78 -20.84
CA GLN A 238 -25.32 14.91 -21.29
C GLN A 238 -25.85 16.25 -20.79
#